data_3feae0d0f25f262ad465ffaaae8a8cf8
#
_entry.id   3feae0d0f25f262ad465ffaaae8a8cf8
#
_cell.length_a   1.000
_cell.length_b   1.000
_cell.length_c   1.000
_cell.angle_alpha   90.00
_cell.angle_beta   90.00
_cell.angle_gamma   90.00
#
_symmetry.space_group_name_H-M   'P 1'
#
loop_
_entity.id
_entity.type
_entity.pdbx_description
1 polymer ?
#
loop_
_entity_poly.entity_id
_entity_poly.type
_entity_poly.pdbx_seq_one_letter_code
_entity_poly.pdbx_strand_id
1 'polypeptide(L)'
;SPLPLNLCQKSPSEAAPEPFLKSLDSAIHSGIEGITVLGAYLIVGNLLYLFPLIVSRSLTRYTGIALPDTQLCASRCLLEITGGIHALSGRLPLFLLTVLPFGGLCCLLQTKGMLAGTDLSMRRYVFDKLLQCLLSFFYFFLLFRFFL
;
A
#
# COMPACT_ATOMS: atom_id res chain seq x y z
N SER A 1 -27.46 -21.71 45.04
CA SER A 1 -28.14 -21.67 43.74
C SER A 1 -27.15 -21.59 42.63
N PRO A 2 -27.02 -22.58 41.72
CA PRO A 2 -26.05 -22.50 40.61
C PRO A 2 -26.68 -21.72 39.46
N LEU A 3 -25.89 -20.78 38.92
CA LEU A 3 -26.13 -20.05 37.67
C LEU A 3 -26.17 -21.03 36.49
N PRO A 4 -27.12 -20.95 35.56
CA PRO A 4 -27.09 -21.73 34.35
C PRO A 4 -26.12 -21.08 33.37
N LEU A 5 -25.00 -21.75 33.09
CA LEU A 5 -24.14 -21.53 31.97
C LEU A 5 -24.87 -21.92 30.67
N ASN A 6 -25.63 -21.01 30.11
CA ASN A 6 -26.11 -21.12 28.74
C ASN A 6 -24.96 -20.74 27.79
N LEU A 7 -24.03 -21.66 27.60
CA LEU A 7 -23.18 -21.70 26.42
C LEU A 7 -24.11 -21.95 25.22
N CYS A 8 -24.58 -20.86 24.61
CA CYS A 8 -25.18 -20.90 23.30
C CYS A 8 -24.11 -21.32 22.29
N GLN A 9 -23.88 -22.63 22.23
CA GLN A 9 -23.14 -23.30 21.20
C GLN A 9 -23.96 -23.11 19.91
N LYS A 10 -23.68 -21.99 19.20
CA LYS A 10 -24.22 -21.77 17.87
C LYS A 10 -23.64 -22.88 16.99
N SER A 11 -24.42 -23.94 16.85
CA SER A 11 -24.23 -25.00 15.88
C SER A 11 -23.81 -24.37 14.54
N PRO A 12 -22.77 -24.87 13.84
CA PRO A 12 -22.54 -24.50 12.46
C PRO A 12 -23.79 -24.92 11.70
N SER A 13 -24.67 -23.96 11.43
CA SER A 13 -25.78 -24.13 10.52
C SER A 13 -25.15 -24.65 9.22
N GLU A 14 -25.53 -25.87 8.82
CA GLU A 14 -25.32 -26.38 7.47
C GLU A 14 -25.81 -25.30 6.51
N ALA A 15 -24.86 -24.49 6.02
CA ALA A 15 -25.13 -23.52 4.97
C ALA A 15 -25.50 -24.34 3.74
N ALA A 16 -26.78 -24.40 3.43
CA ALA A 16 -27.26 -24.92 2.17
C ALA A 16 -26.41 -24.28 1.06
N PRO A 17 -25.94 -25.04 0.04
CA PRO A 17 -25.11 -24.50 -1.02
C PRO A 17 -25.84 -23.31 -1.65
N GLU A 18 -25.31 -22.11 -1.40
CA GLU A 18 -25.83 -20.89 -2.00
C GLU A 18 -25.83 -21.09 -3.53
N PRO A 19 -26.92 -20.79 -4.24
CA PRO A 19 -26.97 -20.96 -5.66
C PRO A 19 -25.79 -20.20 -6.30
N PHE A 20 -25.04 -20.88 -7.16
CA PHE A 20 -23.81 -20.37 -7.80
C PHE A 20 -23.93 -18.92 -8.29
N LEU A 21 -25.08 -18.57 -8.89
CA LEU A 21 -25.34 -17.22 -9.38
C LEU A 21 -25.35 -16.16 -8.26
N LYS A 22 -25.86 -16.48 -7.07
CA LYS A 22 -25.87 -15.56 -5.93
C LYS A 22 -24.46 -15.37 -5.35
N SER A 23 -23.67 -16.45 -5.30
CA SER A 23 -22.28 -16.39 -4.90
C SER A 23 -21.45 -15.57 -5.89
N LEU A 24 -21.68 -15.73 -7.19
CA LEU A 24 -21.03 -14.97 -8.25
C LEU A 24 -21.38 -13.47 -8.17
N ASP A 25 -22.66 -13.14 -7.99
CA ASP A 25 -23.11 -11.75 -7.84
C ASP A 25 -22.48 -11.08 -6.62
N SER A 26 -22.46 -11.77 -5.49
CA SER A 26 -21.77 -11.29 -4.27
C SER A 26 -20.27 -11.08 -4.50
N ALA A 27 -19.61 -11.97 -5.22
CA ALA A 27 -18.18 -11.85 -5.54
C ALA A 27 -17.91 -10.64 -6.46
N ILE A 28 -18.76 -10.42 -7.46
CA ILE A 28 -18.67 -9.26 -8.36
C ILE A 28 -18.85 -7.96 -7.57
N HIS A 29 -19.87 -7.90 -6.70
CA HIS A 29 -20.13 -6.70 -5.87
C HIS A 29 -18.93 -6.37 -4.97
N SER A 30 -18.42 -7.36 -4.26
CA SER A 30 -17.23 -7.22 -3.42
C SER A 30 -15.99 -6.81 -4.22
N GLY A 31 -15.85 -7.33 -5.44
CA GLY A 31 -14.77 -6.95 -6.35
C GLY A 31 -14.86 -5.49 -6.79
N ILE A 32 -16.03 -5.01 -7.16
CA ILE A 32 -16.26 -3.61 -7.55
C ILE A 32 -15.98 -2.67 -6.38
N GLU A 33 -16.46 -3.01 -5.19
CA GLU A 33 -16.19 -2.25 -3.97
C GLU A 33 -14.68 -2.15 -3.70
N GLY A 34 -13.96 -3.27 -3.78
CA GLY A 34 -12.51 -3.32 -3.60
C GLY A 34 -11.76 -2.44 -4.61
N ILE A 35 -12.12 -2.50 -5.90
CA ILE A 35 -11.51 -1.69 -6.96
C ILE A 35 -11.81 -0.20 -6.73
N THR A 36 -13.02 0.14 -6.33
CA THR A 36 -13.42 1.54 -6.06
C THR A 36 -12.62 2.12 -4.91
N VAL A 37 -12.48 1.38 -3.82
CA VAL A 37 -11.67 1.78 -2.66
C VAL A 37 -10.20 1.93 -3.06
N LEU A 38 -9.65 0.99 -3.81
CA LEU A 38 -8.28 1.07 -4.34
C LEU A 38 -8.08 2.34 -5.17
N GLY A 39 -8.98 2.60 -6.11
CA GLY A 39 -8.94 3.79 -6.96
C GLY A 39 -8.98 5.10 -6.15
N ALA A 40 -9.82 5.16 -5.11
CA ALA A 40 -9.90 6.31 -4.22
C ALA A 40 -8.56 6.57 -3.51
N TYR A 41 -7.90 5.54 -2.97
CA TYR A 41 -6.58 5.70 -2.35
C TYR A 41 -5.50 6.15 -3.33
N LEU A 42 -5.53 5.67 -4.57
CA LEU A 42 -4.61 6.11 -5.62
C LEU A 42 -4.81 7.60 -5.96
N ILE A 43 -6.06 8.04 -6.05
CA ILE A 43 -6.38 9.47 -6.29
C ILE A 43 -5.88 10.32 -5.12
N VAL A 44 -6.18 9.93 -3.88
CA VAL A 44 -5.70 10.63 -2.68
C VAL A 44 -4.17 10.68 -2.65
N GLY A 45 -3.47 9.60 -2.98
CA GLY A 45 -2.01 9.56 -3.04
C GLY A 45 -1.42 10.52 -4.06
N ASN A 46 -2.04 10.60 -5.24
CA ASN A 46 -1.63 11.56 -6.27
C ASN A 46 -1.92 13.01 -5.85
N LEU A 47 -3.01 13.26 -5.12
CA LEU A 47 -3.30 14.58 -4.56
C LEU A 47 -2.30 14.96 -3.46
N LEU A 48 -1.95 14.02 -2.59
CA LEU A 48 -0.95 14.24 -1.54
C LEU A 48 0.42 14.59 -2.12
N TYR A 49 0.75 14.14 -3.32
CA TYR A 49 1.98 14.53 -4.01
C TYR A 49 2.04 16.03 -4.34
N LEU A 50 0.92 16.71 -4.46
CA LEU A 50 0.91 18.17 -4.66
C LEU A 50 1.58 18.90 -3.50
N PHE A 51 1.51 18.36 -2.27
CA PHE A 51 2.13 18.97 -1.11
C PHE A 51 3.65 19.12 -1.23
N PRO A 52 4.46 18.05 -1.45
CA PRO A 52 5.91 18.21 -1.65
C PRO A 52 6.24 19.04 -2.90
N LEU A 53 5.43 19.01 -3.93
CA LEU A 53 5.60 19.84 -5.12
C LEU A 53 5.45 21.34 -4.79
N ILE A 54 4.42 21.71 -4.05
CA ILE A 54 4.17 23.11 -3.62
C ILE A 54 5.30 23.56 -2.70
N VAL A 55 5.68 22.73 -1.72
CA VAL A 55 6.78 23.04 -0.79
C VAL A 55 8.09 23.25 -1.56
N SER A 56 8.42 22.38 -2.50
CA SER A 56 9.62 22.53 -3.34
C SER A 56 9.61 23.84 -4.13
N ARG A 57 8.50 24.18 -4.79
CA ARG A 57 8.37 25.43 -5.54
C ARG A 57 8.47 26.66 -4.65
N SER A 58 7.87 26.62 -3.47
CA SER A 58 7.95 27.71 -2.48
C SER A 58 9.38 27.86 -1.97
N LEU A 59 10.05 26.76 -1.64
CA LEU A 59 11.44 26.78 -1.19
C LEU A 59 12.35 27.40 -2.25
N THR A 60 12.22 26.98 -3.50
CA THR A 60 12.98 27.54 -4.62
C THR A 60 12.77 29.06 -4.77
N ARG A 61 11.52 29.50 -4.57
CA ARG A 61 11.19 30.95 -4.67
C ARG A 61 11.81 31.78 -3.54
N TYR A 62 11.89 31.25 -2.31
CA TYR A 62 12.41 31.99 -1.15
C TYR A 62 13.91 31.86 -0.95
N THR A 63 14.50 30.69 -1.25
CA THR A 63 15.92 30.41 -0.99
C THR A 63 16.76 30.36 -2.24
N GLY A 64 16.17 30.33 -3.44
CA GLY A 64 16.88 30.08 -4.69
C GLY A 64 17.38 28.65 -4.86
N ILE A 65 17.16 27.76 -3.88
CA ILE A 65 17.61 26.37 -3.90
C ILE A 65 16.52 25.51 -4.51
N ALA A 66 16.72 25.02 -5.72
CA ALA A 66 15.82 24.05 -6.35
C ALA A 66 16.12 22.63 -5.86
N LEU A 67 15.08 21.90 -5.41
CA LEU A 67 15.21 20.48 -5.17
C LEU A 67 15.38 19.75 -6.51
N PRO A 68 16.34 18.79 -6.62
CA PRO A 68 16.49 18.02 -7.83
C PRO A 68 15.21 17.26 -8.18
N ASP A 69 14.84 17.23 -9.45
CA ASP A 69 13.66 16.51 -9.95
C ASP A 69 13.63 15.04 -9.50
N THR A 70 14.82 14.43 -9.40
CA THR A 70 14.97 13.05 -8.94
C THR A 70 14.47 12.83 -7.51
N GLN A 71 14.71 13.81 -6.60
CA GLN A 71 14.23 13.73 -5.22
C GLN A 71 12.71 13.90 -5.15
N LEU A 72 12.15 14.78 -5.98
CA LEU A 72 10.71 14.91 -6.09
C LEU A 72 10.05 13.63 -6.61
N CYS A 73 10.63 13.02 -7.65
CA CYS A 73 10.16 11.75 -8.19
C CYS A 73 10.29 10.61 -7.17
N ALA A 74 11.38 10.57 -6.39
CA ALA A 74 11.57 9.60 -5.33
C ALA A 74 10.52 9.76 -4.21
N SER A 75 10.21 10.99 -3.80
CA SER A 75 9.15 11.26 -2.81
C SER A 75 7.77 10.80 -3.31
N ARG A 76 7.51 10.88 -4.61
CA ARG A 76 6.31 10.35 -5.23
C ARG A 76 6.21 8.83 -5.11
N CYS A 77 7.32 8.11 -5.27
CA CYS A 77 7.37 6.65 -5.06
C CYS A 77 7.00 6.25 -3.63
N LEU A 78 7.36 7.07 -2.63
CA LEU A 78 7.02 6.80 -1.22
C LEU A 78 5.54 7.05 -0.94
N LEU A 79 4.92 7.99 -1.61
CA LEU A 79 3.49 8.28 -1.47
C LEU A 79 2.65 7.28 -2.25
N GLU A 80 2.95 7.13 -3.52
CA GLU A 80 2.22 6.26 -4.44
C GLU A 80 3.21 5.67 -5.46
N ILE A 81 3.40 4.36 -5.39
CA ILE A 81 4.46 3.67 -6.12
C ILE A 81 4.28 3.73 -7.64
N THR A 82 3.04 3.61 -8.13
CA THR A 82 2.74 3.51 -9.56
C THR A 82 3.10 4.80 -10.30
N GLY A 83 2.63 5.93 -9.80
CA GLY A 83 2.96 7.25 -10.34
C GLY A 83 4.42 7.62 -10.14
N GLY A 84 5.04 7.13 -9.05
CA GLY A 84 6.46 7.31 -8.78
C GLY A 84 7.35 6.58 -9.78
N ILE A 85 7.05 5.32 -10.10
CA ILE A 85 7.76 4.53 -11.12
C ILE A 85 7.71 5.23 -12.47
N HIS A 86 6.52 5.66 -12.88
CA HIS A 86 6.33 6.40 -14.12
C HIS A 86 7.15 7.71 -14.16
N ALA A 87 7.15 8.47 -13.05
CA ALA A 87 7.87 9.73 -12.97
C ALA A 87 9.40 9.55 -12.99
N LEU A 88 9.93 8.49 -12.39
CA LEU A 88 11.36 8.18 -12.41
C LEU A 88 11.85 7.70 -13.78
N SER A 89 10.99 7.15 -14.63
CA SER A 89 11.34 6.75 -16.01
C SER A 89 12.65 5.98 -16.12
N GLY A 90 12.85 4.98 -15.28
CA GLY A 90 14.05 4.15 -15.24
C GLY A 90 15.28 4.76 -14.55
N ARG A 91 15.19 6.00 -14.05
CA ARG A 91 16.23 6.57 -13.19
C ARG A 91 16.21 5.87 -11.83
N LEU A 92 17.38 5.71 -11.21
CA LEU A 92 17.55 5.08 -9.91
C LEU A 92 16.94 3.65 -9.81
N PRO A 93 17.35 2.70 -10.66
CA PRO A 93 16.76 1.36 -10.70
C PRO A 93 16.88 0.64 -9.36
N LEU A 94 18.02 0.74 -8.66
CA LEU A 94 18.21 0.12 -7.36
C LEU A 94 17.22 0.68 -6.32
N PHE A 95 17.00 2.00 -6.30
CA PHE A 95 16.02 2.62 -5.40
C PHE A 95 14.60 2.12 -5.68
N LEU A 96 14.20 2.07 -6.96
CA LEU A 96 12.89 1.56 -7.36
C LEU A 96 12.67 0.11 -6.90
N LEU A 97 13.62 -0.76 -7.18
CA LEU A 97 13.54 -2.18 -6.81
C LEU A 97 13.52 -2.38 -5.29
N THR A 98 14.20 -1.50 -4.54
CA THR A 98 14.19 -1.51 -3.07
C THR A 98 12.85 -1.07 -2.49
N VAL A 99 12.23 -0.04 -3.06
CA VAL A 99 10.98 0.55 -2.52
C VAL A 99 9.73 -0.17 -3.03
N LEU A 100 9.86 -0.95 -4.12
CA LEU A 100 8.74 -1.67 -4.71
C LEU A 100 7.93 -2.52 -3.71
N PRO A 101 8.56 -3.32 -2.81
CA PRO A 101 7.82 -4.11 -1.82
C PRO A 101 7.04 -3.26 -0.81
N PHE A 102 7.46 -2.01 -0.58
CA PHE A 102 6.77 -1.09 0.31
C PHE A 102 5.38 -0.69 -0.23
N GLY A 103 5.28 -0.50 -1.55
CA GLY A 103 4.03 -0.17 -2.23
C GLY A 103 3.55 1.27 -2.05
N GLY A 104 4.26 2.09 -1.27
CA GLY A 104 3.88 3.47 -0.94
C GLY A 104 2.91 3.59 0.24
N LEU A 105 2.74 4.81 0.73
CA LEU A 105 1.84 5.12 1.85
C LEU A 105 0.38 4.80 1.52
N CYS A 106 -0.04 4.93 0.25
CA CYS A 106 -1.38 4.58 -0.18
C CYS A 106 -1.69 3.10 0.06
N CYS A 107 -0.75 2.20 -0.21
CA CYS A 107 -0.89 0.77 0.07
C CYS A 107 -1.03 0.50 1.57
N LEU A 108 -0.26 1.20 2.41
CA LEU A 108 -0.37 1.07 3.87
C LEU A 108 -1.73 1.55 4.39
N LEU A 109 -2.23 2.68 3.89
CA LEU A 109 -3.54 3.23 4.28
C LEU A 109 -4.68 2.30 3.85
N GLN A 110 -4.61 1.77 2.63
CA GLN A 110 -5.55 0.79 2.10
C GLN A 110 -5.57 -0.47 2.96
N THR A 111 -4.40 -1.04 3.27
CA THR A 111 -4.29 -2.22 4.13
C THR A 111 -4.85 -1.95 5.52
N LYS A 112 -4.59 -0.75 6.09
CA LYS A 112 -5.17 -0.34 7.36
C LYS A 112 -6.70 -0.33 7.32
N GLY A 113 -7.29 0.15 6.23
CA GLY A 113 -8.74 0.11 6.02
C GLY A 113 -9.29 -1.31 5.98
N MET A 114 -8.61 -2.22 5.29
CA MET A 114 -8.99 -3.64 5.20
C MET A 114 -8.82 -4.40 6.53
N LEU A 115 -7.84 -4.01 7.34
CA LEU A 115 -7.60 -4.62 8.66
C LEU A 115 -8.53 -4.08 9.75
N ALA A 116 -9.32 -3.05 9.46
CA ALA A 116 -10.28 -2.51 10.41
C ALA A 116 -11.30 -3.60 10.82
N GLY A 117 -11.38 -3.90 12.12
CA GLY A 117 -12.23 -4.97 12.65
C GLY A 117 -11.59 -6.36 12.72
N THR A 118 -10.28 -6.48 12.42
CA THR A 118 -9.51 -7.71 12.61
C THR A 118 -8.50 -7.56 13.75
N ASP A 119 -8.06 -8.68 14.33
CA ASP A 119 -7.03 -8.71 15.39
C ASP A 119 -5.60 -8.53 14.84
N LEU A 120 -5.46 -8.26 13.53
CA LEU A 120 -4.17 -8.12 12.89
C LEU A 120 -3.52 -6.77 13.20
N SER A 121 -2.26 -6.80 13.62
CA SER A 121 -1.51 -5.61 14.01
C SER A 121 -0.89 -4.92 12.79
N MET A 122 -1.31 -3.68 12.53
CA MET A 122 -0.72 -2.83 11.50
C MET A 122 0.78 -2.59 11.72
N ARG A 123 1.25 -2.55 12.98
CA ARG A 123 2.68 -2.38 13.29
C ARG A 123 3.52 -3.54 12.76
N ARG A 124 3.04 -4.78 12.92
CA ARG A 124 3.70 -5.97 12.40
C ARG A 124 3.77 -5.93 10.86
N TYR A 125 2.67 -5.57 10.21
CA TYR A 125 2.62 -5.41 8.76
C TYR A 125 3.64 -4.39 8.24
N VAL A 126 3.73 -3.20 8.86
CA VAL A 126 4.73 -2.17 8.48
C VAL A 126 6.15 -2.68 8.69
N PHE A 127 6.41 -3.36 9.80
CA PHE A 127 7.72 -3.95 10.05
C PHE A 127 8.12 -4.98 9.00
N ASP A 128 7.19 -5.88 8.64
CA ASP A 128 7.42 -6.89 7.60
C ASP A 128 7.70 -6.23 6.23
N LYS A 129 7.00 -5.13 5.91
CA LYS A 129 7.26 -4.35 4.70
C LYS A 129 8.64 -3.70 4.68
N LEU A 130 9.08 -3.13 5.80
CA LEU A 130 10.43 -2.58 5.92
C LEU A 130 11.50 -3.66 5.80
N LEU A 131 11.28 -4.83 6.41
CA LEU A 131 12.18 -5.98 6.27
C LEU A 131 12.27 -6.46 4.81
N GLN A 132 11.13 -6.53 4.10
CA GLN A 132 11.10 -6.84 2.68
C GLN A 132 11.90 -5.84 1.84
N CYS A 133 11.79 -4.54 2.13
CA CYS A 133 12.59 -3.51 1.45
C CYS A 133 14.10 -3.70 1.71
N LEU A 134 14.47 -4.01 2.94
CA LEU A 134 15.86 -4.26 3.30
C LEU A 134 16.43 -5.49 2.57
N LEU A 135 15.69 -6.58 2.55
CA LEU A 135 16.07 -7.80 1.81
C LEU A 135 16.15 -7.55 0.30
N SER A 136 15.19 -6.81 -0.25
CA SER A 136 15.19 -6.40 -1.65
C SER A 136 16.41 -5.56 -1.99
N PHE A 137 16.77 -4.60 -1.13
CA PHE A 137 17.97 -3.79 -1.30
C PHE A 137 19.23 -4.65 -1.38
N PHE A 138 19.47 -5.54 -0.41
CA PHE A 138 20.63 -6.41 -0.40
C PHE A 138 20.67 -7.33 -1.61
N TYR A 139 19.54 -7.93 -1.97
CA TYR A 139 19.46 -8.82 -3.12
C TYR A 139 19.83 -8.10 -4.42
N PHE A 140 19.21 -6.97 -4.72
CA PHE A 140 19.50 -6.23 -5.95
C PHE A 140 20.84 -5.53 -5.92
N PHE A 141 21.33 -5.07 -4.76
CA PHE A 141 22.67 -4.54 -4.62
C PHE A 141 23.73 -5.58 -4.97
N LEU A 142 23.62 -6.80 -4.45
CA LEU A 142 24.51 -7.90 -4.80
C LEU A 142 24.41 -8.25 -6.29
N LEU A 143 23.20 -8.33 -6.81
CA LEU A 143 22.96 -8.63 -8.22
C LEU A 143 23.61 -7.61 -9.14
N PHE A 144 23.42 -6.32 -8.87
CA PHE A 144 24.10 -5.24 -9.63
C PHE A 144 25.62 -5.28 -9.47
N ARG A 145 26.11 -5.64 -8.29
CA ARG A 145 27.56 -5.72 -8.03
C ARG A 145 28.25 -6.86 -8.76
N PHE A 146 27.56 -7.97 -9.01
CA PHE A 146 28.14 -9.17 -9.64
C PHE A 146 27.85 -9.26 -11.15
N PHE A 147 26.80 -8.61 -11.65
CA PHE A 147 26.38 -8.72 -13.06
C PHE A 147 26.56 -7.45 -13.90
N LEU A 148 26.74 -6.30 -13.29
CA LEU A 148 27.10 -5.02 -13.93
C LEU A 148 28.48 -4.56 -13.49
#